data_9e7014b6683051f4954358327d58c51b
#
_entry.id   9e7014b6683051f4954358327d58c51b
#
_cell.length_a   1.000
_cell.length_b   1.000
_cell.length_c   1.000
_cell.angle_alpha   90.00
_cell.angle_beta   90.00
_cell.angle_gamma   90.00
#
_symmetry.space_group_name_H-M   'P 1'
#
loop_
_entity.id
_entity.type
_entity.pdbx_description
1 polymer ?
#
loop_
_entity_poly.entity_id
_entity_poly.type
_entity_poly.pdbx_seq_one_letter_code
_entity_poly.pdbx_strand_id
1 'polypeptide(L)'
;MKKFFYLSALSLGMMCSITACSDDDTTTIDAKNLDYTAENASSWGNYMRVVAQLLVNDATALYDDWAVKYNEGGSYADFFKNQDALTSVEQLIDGCVDIANEVGTAKIGDPYDLFIHNNEEKALYAVESWYSWHSREDYRNNIYSIRNAYYGTRTGAISESSLSKAVAAVNANLDTEVKKAIDDAAAAIWAIPSPFRNNINSPEAVSAMEACATLEGVLKGSLKSCIEGIDKTVLAEVVKNYVDVVVLPTYSDLKAGNQALFDAVETFRTSPSNANFKACATAWLAARTPWE
;
A
#
# COMPACT_ATOMS: atom_id res chain seq x y z
N MET A 1 26.31 2.16 -9.44
CA MET A 1 25.38 3.22 -9.07
C MET A 1 24.25 3.39 -10.09
N LYS A 2 23.58 2.34 -10.58
CA LYS A 2 22.42 2.43 -11.49
C LYS A 2 21.39 1.31 -11.26
N LYS A 3 21.43 0.57 -10.15
CA LYS A 3 20.53 -0.58 -9.88
C LYS A 3 19.64 -0.41 -8.64
N PHE A 4 19.71 0.73 -7.94
CA PHE A 4 18.93 0.99 -6.72
C PHE A 4 17.54 1.63 -6.97
N PHE A 5 17.21 1.94 -8.23
CA PHE A 5 15.96 2.61 -8.58
C PHE A 5 14.76 1.66 -8.82
N TYR A 6 14.93 0.35 -8.69
CA TYR A 6 13.88 -0.59 -9.07
C TYR A 6 12.91 -0.99 -7.95
N LEU A 7 13.23 -0.75 -6.67
CA LEU A 7 12.33 -1.08 -5.57
C LEU A 7 11.27 0.00 -5.31
N SER A 8 11.61 1.27 -5.48
CA SER A 8 10.64 2.36 -5.47
C SER A 8 9.85 2.47 -6.77
N ALA A 9 10.33 1.86 -7.87
CA ALA A 9 9.67 1.87 -9.16
C ALA A 9 8.56 0.82 -9.32
N LEU A 10 8.48 -0.20 -8.45
CA LEU A 10 7.39 -1.17 -8.50
C LEU A 10 6.09 -0.64 -7.88
N SER A 11 6.17 0.27 -6.92
CA SER A 11 4.99 1.00 -6.44
C SER A 11 4.55 2.12 -7.38
N LEU A 12 5.47 2.71 -8.18
CA LEU A 12 5.18 3.70 -9.23
C LEU A 12 4.83 3.08 -10.58
N GLY A 13 5.15 1.82 -10.81
CA GLY A 13 4.97 1.17 -12.12
C GLY A 13 3.51 0.87 -12.51
N MET A 14 2.56 0.92 -11.58
CA MET A 14 1.14 0.72 -11.88
C MET A 14 0.38 2.00 -12.21
N MET A 15 0.96 3.19 -12.02
CA MET A 15 0.31 4.46 -12.38
C MET A 15 0.58 4.93 -13.82
N CYS A 16 1.47 4.31 -14.59
CA CYS A 16 1.92 4.84 -15.89
C CYS A 16 1.47 4.08 -17.12
N SER A 17 0.43 3.28 -17.11
CA SER A 17 0.06 2.54 -18.32
C SER A 17 -1.34 2.79 -18.87
N ILE A 18 -1.95 3.94 -18.60
CA ILE A 18 -3.15 4.36 -19.35
C ILE A 18 -2.88 5.65 -20.17
N THR A 19 -1.66 5.84 -20.64
CA THR A 19 -1.37 6.81 -21.68
C THR A 19 -0.69 6.13 -22.85
N ALA A 20 -1.41 5.24 -23.51
CA ALA A 20 -1.04 4.82 -24.84
C ALA A 20 -2.31 4.39 -25.57
N CYS A 21 -2.92 5.34 -26.21
CA CYS A 21 -3.50 5.27 -27.52
C CYS A 21 -4.11 6.63 -27.83
N SER A 22 -3.29 7.53 -28.35
CA SER A 22 -3.78 8.60 -29.16
C SER A 22 -3.97 8.01 -30.56
N ASP A 23 -5.13 7.44 -30.81
CA ASP A 23 -5.67 7.38 -32.14
C ASP A 23 -6.92 8.25 -32.17
N ASP A 24 -6.97 9.11 -33.18
CA ASP A 24 -8.01 10.06 -33.49
C ASP A 24 -9.37 9.38 -33.75
N ASP A 25 -9.97 8.77 -32.75
CA ASP A 25 -11.37 8.39 -32.80
C ASP A 25 -12.13 9.08 -31.67
N THR A 26 -12.94 10.03 -32.07
CA THR A 26 -13.67 11.02 -31.29
C THR A 26 -14.83 10.47 -30.47
N THR A 27 -14.73 9.26 -29.94
CA THR A 27 -15.61 8.75 -28.89
C THR A 27 -14.80 8.37 -27.68
N THR A 28 -14.35 9.37 -26.92
CA THR A 28 -13.93 9.16 -25.52
C THR A 28 -15.14 8.62 -24.78
N ILE A 29 -15.19 7.31 -24.60
CA ILE A 29 -16.11 6.70 -23.64
C ILE A 29 -15.62 7.14 -22.26
N ASP A 30 -16.33 8.12 -21.68
CA ASP A 30 -16.09 8.55 -20.33
C ASP A 30 -16.30 7.35 -19.37
N ALA A 31 -15.31 7.08 -18.52
CA ALA A 31 -15.38 5.98 -17.54
C ALA A 31 -16.63 6.02 -16.66
N LYS A 32 -17.27 7.20 -16.50
CA LYS A 32 -18.58 7.36 -15.81
C LYS A 32 -19.74 6.76 -16.59
N ASN A 33 -19.62 6.69 -17.91
CA ASN A 33 -20.69 6.30 -18.84
C ASN A 33 -20.47 4.88 -19.39
N LEU A 34 -19.65 4.06 -18.71
CA LEU A 34 -19.52 2.65 -19.05
C LEU A 34 -20.87 1.96 -18.88
N ASP A 35 -21.29 1.29 -19.94
CA ASP A 35 -22.56 0.58 -19.97
C ASP A 35 -22.35 -0.91 -19.69
N TYR A 36 -23.17 -1.47 -18.81
CA TYR A 36 -23.14 -2.87 -18.41
C TYR A 36 -24.44 -3.53 -18.88
N THR A 37 -24.43 -4.04 -20.10
CA THR A 37 -25.63 -4.67 -20.73
C THR A 37 -25.45 -6.19 -20.82
N ALA A 38 -26.54 -6.89 -21.10
CA ALA A 38 -26.49 -8.32 -21.41
C ALA A 38 -25.66 -8.62 -22.66
N GLU A 39 -25.57 -7.69 -23.61
CA GLU A 39 -24.84 -7.82 -24.86
C GLU A 39 -23.32 -7.77 -24.65
N ASN A 40 -22.85 -6.94 -23.73
CA ASN A 40 -21.42 -6.81 -23.42
C ASN A 40 -20.97 -7.57 -22.18
N ALA A 41 -21.87 -8.31 -21.51
CA ALA A 41 -21.58 -9.04 -20.28
C ALA A 41 -20.41 -10.03 -20.42
N SER A 42 -20.28 -10.71 -21.56
CA SER A 42 -19.17 -11.65 -21.81
C SER A 42 -17.83 -10.93 -21.92
N SER A 43 -17.80 -9.73 -22.51
CA SER A 43 -16.60 -8.90 -22.61
C SER A 43 -16.15 -8.43 -21.25
N TRP A 44 -17.06 -7.97 -20.42
CA TRP A 44 -16.78 -7.59 -19.03
C TRP A 44 -16.30 -8.78 -18.19
N GLY A 45 -16.93 -9.95 -18.36
CA GLY A 45 -16.49 -11.17 -17.70
C GLY A 45 -15.07 -11.57 -18.07
N ASN A 46 -14.72 -11.46 -19.36
CA ASN A 46 -13.35 -11.71 -19.84
C ASN A 46 -12.35 -10.67 -19.30
N TYR A 47 -12.73 -9.40 -19.29
CA TYR A 47 -11.91 -8.33 -18.71
C TYR A 47 -11.59 -8.60 -17.23
N MET A 48 -12.61 -8.84 -16.41
CA MET A 48 -12.41 -9.17 -14.99
C MET A 48 -11.48 -10.37 -14.80
N ARG A 49 -11.69 -11.43 -15.61
CA ARG A 49 -10.84 -12.63 -15.56
C ARG A 49 -9.37 -12.31 -15.85
N VAL A 50 -9.12 -11.54 -16.93
CA VAL A 50 -7.74 -11.17 -17.33
C VAL A 50 -7.08 -10.34 -16.23
N VAL A 51 -7.77 -9.34 -15.70
CA VAL A 51 -7.24 -8.50 -14.61
C VAL A 51 -6.94 -9.33 -13.35
N ALA A 52 -7.87 -10.20 -12.95
CA ALA A 52 -7.65 -11.09 -11.79
C ALA A 52 -6.47 -12.04 -12.01
N GLN A 53 -6.28 -12.56 -13.24
CA GLN A 53 -5.12 -13.40 -13.57
C GLN A 53 -3.80 -12.61 -13.51
N LEU A 54 -3.78 -11.36 -13.96
CA LEU A 54 -2.60 -10.50 -13.83
C LEU A 54 -2.24 -10.28 -12.37
N LEU A 55 -3.21 -9.99 -11.51
CA LEU A 55 -2.99 -9.86 -10.08
C LEU A 55 -2.39 -11.14 -9.45
N VAL A 56 -2.87 -12.33 -9.85
CA VAL A 56 -2.27 -13.62 -9.41
C VAL A 56 -0.82 -13.72 -9.85
N ASN A 57 -0.54 -13.38 -11.11
CA ASN A 57 0.81 -13.47 -11.67
C ASN A 57 1.77 -12.52 -10.93
N ASP A 58 1.37 -11.28 -10.73
CA ASP A 58 2.20 -10.24 -10.11
C ASP A 58 2.42 -10.54 -8.61
N ALA A 59 1.37 -10.93 -7.88
CA ALA A 59 1.48 -11.32 -6.47
C ALA A 59 2.35 -12.58 -6.30
N THR A 60 2.28 -13.52 -7.25
CA THR A 60 3.13 -14.71 -7.26
C THR A 60 4.57 -14.34 -7.51
N ALA A 61 4.86 -13.50 -8.51
CA ALA A 61 6.21 -13.06 -8.83
C ALA A 61 6.83 -12.31 -7.65
N LEU A 62 6.09 -11.40 -7.02
CA LEU A 62 6.55 -10.66 -5.84
C LEU A 62 6.89 -11.60 -4.67
N TYR A 63 6.00 -12.56 -4.38
CA TYR A 63 6.29 -13.56 -3.33
C TYR A 63 7.51 -14.41 -3.67
N ASP A 64 7.62 -14.87 -4.90
CA ASP A 64 8.71 -15.74 -5.34
C ASP A 64 10.06 -14.98 -5.32
N ASP A 65 10.12 -13.71 -5.70
CA ASP A 65 11.31 -12.87 -5.57
C ASP A 65 11.76 -12.75 -4.10
N TRP A 66 10.82 -12.56 -3.20
CA TRP A 66 11.14 -12.43 -1.78
C TRP A 66 11.47 -13.77 -1.10
N ALA A 67 10.72 -14.83 -1.39
CA ALA A 67 10.76 -16.08 -0.63
C ALA A 67 11.60 -17.18 -1.29
N VAL A 68 11.77 -17.16 -2.63
CA VAL A 68 12.33 -18.28 -3.37
C VAL A 68 13.60 -17.88 -4.10
N LYS A 69 13.52 -16.94 -5.04
CA LYS A 69 14.65 -16.59 -5.89
C LYS A 69 14.52 -15.18 -6.44
N TYR A 70 15.56 -14.38 -6.23
CA TYR A 70 15.70 -13.04 -6.77
C TYR A 70 16.91 -12.97 -7.71
N ASN A 71 16.68 -12.66 -9.00
CA ASN A 71 17.71 -12.67 -10.04
C ASN A 71 18.46 -14.03 -10.10
N GLU A 72 19.78 -14.00 -10.20
CA GLU A 72 20.64 -15.20 -10.23
C GLU A 72 21.05 -15.71 -8.84
N GLY A 73 20.61 -15.04 -7.76
CA GLY A 73 20.98 -15.37 -6.37
C GLY A 73 19.92 -16.18 -5.62
N GLY A 74 20.00 -16.12 -4.29
CA GLY A 74 18.97 -16.62 -3.39
C GLY A 74 17.74 -15.69 -3.34
N SER A 75 16.89 -15.88 -2.33
CA SER A 75 15.71 -15.01 -2.12
C SER A 75 16.11 -13.56 -1.80
N TYR A 76 15.24 -12.60 -2.12
CA TYR A 76 15.48 -11.22 -1.70
C TYR A 76 15.45 -11.09 -0.17
N ALA A 77 14.65 -11.91 0.51
CA ALA A 77 14.64 -12.00 1.97
C ALA A 77 16.03 -12.34 2.54
N ASP A 78 16.74 -13.30 1.94
CA ASP A 78 18.09 -13.63 2.37
C ASP A 78 19.08 -12.49 2.04
N PHE A 79 18.96 -11.90 0.87
CA PHE A 79 19.77 -10.73 0.51
C PHE A 79 19.55 -9.59 1.52
N PHE A 80 18.31 -9.24 1.82
CA PHE A 80 17.96 -8.15 2.73
C PHE A 80 18.42 -8.40 4.17
N LYS A 81 18.29 -9.65 4.65
CA LYS A 81 18.75 -10.05 6.00
C LYS A 81 20.28 -10.09 6.14
N ASN A 82 21.00 -10.31 5.03
CA ASN A 82 22.47 -10.45 5.05
C ASN A 82 23.23 -9.17 4.67
N GLN A 83 22.54 -8.07 4.37
CA GLN A 83 23.16 -6.75 4.22
C GLN A 83 23.70 -6.23 5.56
N ASP A 84 24.43 -5.10 5.52
CA ASP A 84 24.70 -4.35 6.75
C ASP A 84 23.36 -3.97 7.42
N ALA A 85 23.21 -4.35 8.69
CA ALA A 85 21.92 -4.23 9.38
C ALA A 85 21.43 -2.78 9.48
N LEU A 86 22.33 -1.80 9.62
CA LEU A 86 21.96 -0.39 9.61
C LEU A 86 21.39 -0.01 8.25
N THR A 87 22.05 -0.41 7.17
CA THR A 87 21.55 -0.16 5.80
C THR A 87 20.15 -0.76 5.55
N SER A 88 19.90 -1.98 6.04
CA SER A 88 18.55 -2.59 5.90
C SER A 88 17.48 -1.86 6.70
N VAL A 89 17.80 -1.38 7.91
CA VAL A 89 16.87 -0.60 8.72
C VAL A 89 16.67 0.80 8.13
N GLU A 90 17.68 1.44 7.57
CA GLU A 90 17.53 2.69 6.84
C GLU A 90 16.58 2.54 5.66
N GLN A 91 16.72 1.47 4.86
CA GLN A 91 15.82 1.18 3.74
C GLN A 91 14.38 0.92 4.21
N LEU A 92 14.21 0.22 5.34
CA LEU A 92 12.89 0.03 5.95
C LEU A 92 12.26 1.37 6.34
N ILE A 93 13.03 2.25 7.00
CA ILE A 93 12.54 3.58 7.39
C ILE A 93 12.24 4.43 6.16
N ASP A 94 13.07 4.39 5.11
CA ASP A 94 12.83 5.13 3.87
C ASP A 94 11.53 4.69 3.21
N GLY A 95 11.24 3.39 3.16
CA GLY A 95 9.94 2.91 2.70
C GLY A 95 8.77 3.44 3.55
N CYS A 96 8.93 3.53 4.86
CA CYS A 96 7.91 4.12 5.74
C CYS A 96 7.74 5.64 5.50
N VAL A 97 8.83 6.36 5.24
CA VAL A 97 8.82 7.79 4.88
C VAL A 97 8.08 8.01 3.58
N ASP A 98 8.39 7.20 2.56
CA ASP A 98 7.74 7.28 1.24
C ASP A 98 6.24 7.03 1.34
N ILE A 99 5.80 6.04 2.12
CA ILE A 99 4.38 5.76 2.37
C ILE A 99 3.69 6.96 3.05
N ALA A 100 4.27 7.51 4.12
CA ALA A 100 3.68 8.65 4.83
C ALA A 100 3.56 9.88 3.92
N ASN A 101 4.59 10.15 3.11
CA ASN A 101 4.60 11.23 2.12
C ASN A 101 3.55 10.99 1.03
N GLU A 102 3.52 9.80 0.42
CA GLU A 102 2.58 9.47 -0.64
C GLU A 102 1.12 9.59 -0.18
N VAL A 103 0.80 9.09 1.01
CA VAL A 103 -0.57 9.21 1.55
C VAL A 103 -0.95 10.67 1.77
N GLY A 104 -0.07 11.46 2.37
CA GLY A 104 -0.36 12.87 2.66
C GLY A 104 -0.40 13.75 1.43
N THR A 105 0.56 13.61 0.51
CA THR A 105 0.74 14.52 -0.63
C THR A 105 0.00 14.04 -1.88
N ALA A 106 0.20 12.79 -2.31
CA ALA A 106 -0.37 12.31 -3.57
C ALA A 106 -1.79 11.78 -3.40
N LYS A 107 -2.04 10.91 -2.39
CA LYS A 107 -3.36 10.26 -2.27
C LYS A 107 -4.45 11.17 -1.72
N ILE A 108 -4.11 12.06 -0.78
CA ILE A 108 -5.05 13.04 -0.20
C ILE A 108 -4.83 14.42 -0.79
N GLY A 109 -3.57 14.87 -0.88
CA GLY A 109 -3.21 16.23 -1.25
C GLY A 109 -3.48 16.57 -2.70
N ASP A 110 -3.11 15.72 -3.67
CA ASP A 110 -3.36 16.00 -5.09
C ASP A 110 -4.86 16.15 -5.42
N PRO A 111 -5.77 15.25 -4.99
CA PRO A 111 -7.22 15.47 -5.13
C PRO A 111 -7.69 16.75 -4.46
N TYR A 112 -7.23 17.03 -3.24
CA TYR A 112 -7.57 18.25 -2.51
C TYR A 112 -7.14 19.52 -3.28
N ASP A 113 -5.89 19.56 -3.76
CA ASP A 113 -5.35 20.71 -4.51
C ASP A 113 -6.12 20.95 -5.81
N LEU A 114 -6.40 19.89 -6.56
CA LEU A 114 -7.24 19.98 -7.76
C LEU A 114 -8.64 20.54 -7.43
N PHE A 115 -9.24 20.10 -6.33
CA PHE A 115 -10.58 20.53 -5.94
C PHE A 115 -10.61 22.02 -5.60
N ILE A 116 -9.70 22.51 -4.76
CA ILE A 116 -9.69 23.93 -4.34
C ILE A 116 -9.32 24.88 -5.48
N HIS A 117 -8.70 24.37 -6.56
CA HIS A 117 -8.41 25.14 -7.78
C HIS A 117 -9.49 24.98 -8.86
N ASN A 118 -10.73 24.63 -8.49
CA ASN A 118 -11.90 24.49 -9.35
C ASN A 118 -11.77 23.43 -10.47
N ASN A 119 -11.01 22.36 -10.21
CA ASN A 119 -10.89 21.20 -11.08
C ASN A 119 -11.61 19.96 -10.45
N GLU A 120 -12.84 20.13 -10.00
CA GLU A 120 -13.59 19.11 -9.21
C GLU A 120 -13.67 17.76 -9.92
N GLU A 121 -13.86 17.75 -11.23
CA GLU A 121 -13.91 16.52 -12.01
C GLU A 121 -12.57 15.79 -12.02
N LYS A 122 -11.46 16.51 -12.24
CA LYS A 122 -10.13 15.90 -12.17
C LYS A 122 -9.79 15.47 -10.76
N ALA A 123 -10.20 16.23 -9.75
CA ALA A 123 -10.04 15.87 -8.34
C ALA A 123 -10.68 14.52 -8.03
N LEU A 124 -11.92 14.31 -8.50
CA LEU A 124 -12.62 13.05 -8.32
C LEU A 124 -11.85 11.86 -8.92
N TYR A 125 -11.34 12.01 -10.14
CA TYR A 125 -10.60 10.93 -10.81
C TYR A 125 -9.17 10.74 -10.30
N ALA A 126 -8.61 11.72 -9.60
CA ALA A 126 -7.33 11.60 -8.91
C ALA A 126 -7.45 10.81 -7.60
N VAL A 127 -8.67 10.62 -7.06
CA VAL A 127 -8.88 9.80 -5.85
C VAL A 127 -8.62 8.33 -6.15
N GLU A 128 -7.62 7.75 -5.53
CA GLU A 128 -7.40 6.30 -5.56
C GLU A 128 -8.63 5.56 -5.00
N SER A 129 -8.98 4.43 -5.60
CA SER A 129 -10.14 3.62 -5.18
C SER A 129 -11.50 4.35 -5.27
N TRP A 130 -11.63 5.38 -6.11
CA TRP A 130 -12.87 6.15 -6.21
C TRP A 130 -14.08 5.31 -6.68
N TYR A 131 -13.87 4.26 -7.46
CA TYR A 131 -14.91 3.32 -7.88
C TYR A 131 -15.46 2.48 -6.73
N SER A 132 -14.57 2.05 -5.84
CA SER A 132 -14.88 1.13 -4.74
C SER A 132 -15.30 1.84 -3.46
N TRP A 133 -15.02 3.15 -3.34
CA TRP A 133 -15.31 4.00 -2.18
C TRP A 133 -14.50 3.64 -0.92
N HIS A 134 -13.38 2.92 -1.08
CA HIS A 134 -12.55 2.42 0.03
C HIS A 134 -11.28 3.24 0.29
N SER A 135 -11.10 4.40 -0.36
CA SER A 135 -9.88 5.20 -0.25
C SER A 135 -9.45 5.46 1.19
N ARG A 136 -10.40 5.79 2.06
CA ARG A 136 -10.12 6.09 3.47
C ARG A 136 -9.59 4.86 4.23
N GLU A 137 -10.14 3.69 3.96
CA GLU A 137 -9.70 2.41 4.50
C GLU A 137 -8.30 2.07 4.00
N ASP A 138 -8.06 2.24 2.71
CA ASP A 138 -6.78 1.98 2.04
C ASP A 138 -5.68 2.88 2.61
N TYR A 139 -5.92 4.18 2.67
CA TYR A 139 -4.94 5.15 3.20
C TYR A 139 -4.60 4.89 4.67
N ARG A 140 -5.59 4.50 5.48
CA ARG A 140 -5.35 4.10 6.86
C ARG A 140 -4.52 2.81 6.96
N ASN A 141 -4.76 1.85 6.07
CA ASN A 141 -3.99 0.61 6.01
C ASN A 141 -2.54 0.87 5.58
N ASN A 142 -2.30 1.83 4.68
CA ASN A 142 -0.95 2.26 4.35
C ASN A 142 -0.21 2.78 5.60
N ILE A 143 -0.85 3.56 6.48
CA ILE A 143 -0.25 3.97 7.76
C ILE A 143 -0.05 2.77 8.69
N TYR A 144 -0.95 1.78 8.67
CA TYR A 144 -0.77 0.56 9.46
C TYR A 144 0.36 -0.32 8.93
N SER A 145 0.74 -0.25 7.66
CA SER A 145 1.96 -0.91 7.16
C SER A 145 3.21 -0.31 7.80
N ILE A 146 3.26 1.04 7.99
CA ILE A 146 4.32 1.71 8.76
C ILE A 146 4.34 1.21 10.21
N ARG A 147 3.16 1.14 10.87
CA ARG A 147 3.04 0.58 12.21
C ARG A 147 3.57 -0.85 12.27
N ASN A 148 3.20 -1.69 11.33
CA ASN A 148 3.61 -3.10 11.29
C ASN A 148 5.12 -3.23 11.12
N ALA A 149 5.74 -2.39 10.31
CA ALA A 149 7.19 -2.32 10.14
C ALA A 149 7.87 -1.88 11.45
N TYR A 150 7.36 -0.85 12.11
CA TYR A 150 7.92 -0.33 13.36
C TYR A 150 7.70 -1.26 14.56
N TYR A 151 6.53 -1.93 14.64
CA TYR A 151 6.18 -2.86 15.73
C TYR A 151 6.69 -4.28 15.49
N GLY A 152 7.11 -4.60 14.26
CA GLY A 152 7.61 -5.93 13.91
C GLY A 152 6.55 -7.03 13.96
N THR A 153 5.25 -6.69 13.84
CA THR A 153 4.13 -7.62 13.75
C THR A 153 3.00 -7.05 12.88
N ARG A 154 2.12 -7.91 12.39
CA ARG A 154 0.92 -7.53 11.64
C ARG A 154 -0.35 -7.39 12.50
N THR A 155 -0.23 -7.63 13.81
CA THR A 155 -1.37 -7.69 14.73
C THR A 155 -1.61 -6.40 15.52
N GLY A 156 -0.67 -5.43 15.42
CA GLY A 156 -0.64 -4.23 16.27
C GLY A 156 0.01 -4.46 17.64
N ALA A 157 0.39 -5.71 17.97
CA ALA A 157 1.25 -5.98 19.11
C ALA A 157 2.71 -5.57 18.78
N ILE A 158 3.53 -5.33 19.82
CA ILE A 158 4.94 -4.98 19.64
C ILE A 158 5.79 -6.23 19.86
N SER A 159 6.58 -6.63 18.87
CA SER A 159 7.56 -7.71 18.99
C SER A 159 8.72 -7.30 19.89
N GLU A 160 9.30 -8.24 20.62
CA GLU A 160 10.53 -7.99 21.39
C GLU A 160 11.73 -7.67 20.47
N SER A 161 11.75 -8.19 19.24
CA SER A 161 12.74 -7.87 18.20
C SER A 161 12.23 -6.81 17.21
N SER A 162 11.47 -5.80 17.69
CA SER A 162 10.95 -4.72 16.88
C SER A 162 11.86 -3.50 16.86
N LEU A 163 11.71 -2.67 15.84
CA LEU A 163 12.37 -1.35 15.80
C LEU A 163 11.92 -0.46 16.98
N SER A 164 10.64 -0.52 17.35
CA SER A 164 10.10 0.16 18.53
C SER A 164 10.87 -0.20 19.83
N LYS A 165 11.12 -1.47 20.09
CA LYS A 165 11.87 -1.91 21.27
C LYS A 165 13.34 -1.47 21.22
N ALA A 166 13.96 -1.58 20.04
CA ALA A 166 15.33 -1.13 19.83
C ALA A 166 15.48 0.39 20.07
N VAL A 167 14.56 1.19 19.56
CA VAL A 167 14.53 2.65 19.78
C VAL A 167 14.22 2.99 21.23
N ALA A 168 13.23 2.34 21.85
CA ALA A 168 12.87 2.58 23.24
C ALA A 168 14.03 2.33 24.22
N ALA A 169 14.92 1.39 23.90
CA ALA A 169 16.09 1.08 24.73
C ALA A 169 17.13 2.22 24.77
N VAL A 170 17.21 3.05 23.72
CA VAL A 170 18.15 4.17 23.61
C VAL A 170 17.47 5.53 23.79
N ASN A 171 16.20 5.64 23.40
CA ASN A 171 15.40 6.88 23.49
C ASN A 171 13.91 6.57 23.61
N ALA A 172 13.43 6.34 24.83
CA ALA A 172 12.02 6.01 25.12
C ALA A 172 11.04 7.15 24.73
N ASN A 173 11.49 8.41 24.78
CA ASN A 173 10.65 9.53 24.37
C ASN A 173 10.41 9.53 22.86
N LEU A 174 11.43 9.23 22.07
CA LEU A 174 11.31 9.12 20.62
C LEU A 174 10.41 7.94 20.24
N ASP A 175 10.53 6.78 20.89
CA ASP A 175 9.62 5.66 20.66
C ASP A 175 8.15 6.06 20.88
N THR A 176 7.90 6.83 21.95
CA THR A 176 6.56 7.35 22.25
C THR A 176 6.09 8.33 21.17
N GLU A 177 6.98 9.20 20.69
CA GLU A 177 6.70 10.17 19.62
C GLU A 177 6.36 9.48 18.30
N VAL A 178 7.15 8.48 17.88
CA VAL A 178 6.89 7.71 16.65
C VAL A 178 5.54 6.98 16.71
N LYS A 179 5.26 6.30 17.84
CA LYS A 179 3.97 5.63 18.06
C LYS A 179 2.80 6.60 17.95
N LYS A 180 2.93 7.74 18.61
CA LYS A 180 1.90 8.78 18.58
C LYS A 180 1.70 9.32 17.18
N ALA A 181 2.74 9.60 16.43
CA ALA A 181 2.64 10.10 15.07
C ALA A 181 1.95 9.09 14.13
N ILE A 182 2.23 7.79 14.27
CA ILE A 182 1.53 6.72 13.54
C ILE A 182 0.03 6.70 13.89
N ASP A 183 -0.29 6.73 15.18
CA ASP A 183 -1.67 6.66 15.65
C ASP A 183 -2.45 7.93 15.22
N ASP A 184 -1.85 9.10 15.33
CA ASP A 184 -2.44 10.38 14.92
C ASP A 184 -2.74 10.40 13.42
N ALA A 185 -1.81 9.95 12.57
CA ALA A 185 -2.01 9.90 11.12
C ALA A 185 -3.15 8.93 10.76
N ALA A 186 -3.15 7.73 11.33
CA ALA A 186 -4.21 6.74 11.12
C ALA A 186 -5.58 7.24 11.61
N ALA A 187 -5.62 7.96 12.75
CA ALA A 187 -6.84 8.52 13.30
C ALA A 187 -7.36 9.70 12.46
N ALA A 188 -6.48 10.59 12.01
CA ALA A 188 -6.85 11.73 11.15
C ALA A 188 -7.43 11.28 9.81
N ILE A 189 -6.83 10.28 9.17
CA ILE A 189 -7.37 9.69 7.93
C ILE A 189 -8.75 9.08 8.20
N TRP A 190 -8.92 8.37 9.31
CA TRP A 190 -10.21 7.76 9.64
C TRP A 190 -11.29 8.78 9.99
N ALA A 191 -10.91 9.99 10.43
CA ALA A 191 -11.86 11.09 10.70
C ALA A 191 -12.43 11.72 9.42
N ILE A 192 -11.78 11.55 8.26
CA ILE A 192 -12.33 12.06 6.99
C ILE A 192 -13.72 11.46 6.78
N PRO A 193 -14.76 12.26 6.48
CA PRO A 193 -16.09 11.73 6.22
C PRO A 193 -16.11 10.74 5.04
N SER A 194 -16.84 9.64 5.19
CA SER A 194 -16.96 8.61 4.14
C SER A 194 -18.06 8.95 3.15
N PRO A 195 -17.87 8.68 1.86
CA PRO A 195 -16.62 8.28 1.21
C PRO A 195 -15.72 9.50 0.95
N PHE A 196 -14.40 9.31 0.96
CA PHE A 196 -13.44 10.39 0.71
C PHE A 196 -13.71 11.14 -0.60
N ARG A 197 -14.03 10.43 -1.67
CA ARG A 197 -14.35 11.04 -2.99
C ARG A 197 -15.45 12.13 -2.95
N ASN A 198 -16.33 12.11 -1.96
CA ASN A 198 -17.37 13.10 -1.77
C ASN A 198 -16.99 14.19 -0.74
N ASN A 199 -15.83 14.05 -0.11
CA ASN A 199 -15.37 14.87 1.00
C ASN A 199 -13.90 15.30 0.82
N ILE A 200 -13.46 15.45 -0.44
CA ILE A 200 -12.07 15.76 -0.81
C ILE A 200 -11.59 17.03 -0.13
N ASN A 201 -12.43 18.05 -0.04
CA ASN A 201 -12.11 19.36 0.54
C ASN A 201 -12.51 19.50 2.01
N SER A 202 -12.74 18.41 2.72
CA SER A 202 -13.12 18.48 4.13
C SER A 202 -11.96 19.00 5.00
N PRO A 203 -12.26 19.66 6.15
CA PRO A 203 -11.22 20.05 7.11
C PRO A 203 -10.42 18.85 7.64
N GLU A 204 -11.05 17.68 7.73
CA GLU A 204 -10.42 16.44 8.17
C GLU A 204 -9.40 15.94 7.14
N ALA A 205 -9.61 16.18 5.84
CA ALA A 205 -8.62 15.86 4.82
C ALA A 205 -7.34 16.71 5.00
N VAL A 206 -7.49 17.99 5.34
CA VAL A 206 -6.35 18.87 5.67
C VAL A 206 -5.61 18.35 6.91
N SER A 207 -6.36 18.02 7.96
CA SER A 207 -5.76 17.46 9.20
C SER A 207 -5.03 16.15 8.95
N ALA A 208 -5.54 15.31 8.05
CA ALA A 208 -4.88 14.06 7.67
C ALA A 208 -3.56 14.31 6.91
N MET A 209 -3.52 15.28 5.98
CA MET A 209 -2.28 15.69 5.30
C MET A 209 -1.23 16.18 6.30
N GLU A 210 -1.62 17.04 7.26
CA GLU A 210 -0.72 17.55 8.30
C GLU A 210 -0.19 16.44 9.22
N ALA A 211 -1.03 15.47 9.59
CA ALA A 211 -0.63 14.35 10.41
C ALA A 211 0.35 13.41 9.66
N CYS A 212 0.13 13.15 8.37
CA CYS A 212 1.05 12.41 7.53
C CYS A 212 2.40 13.12 7.38
N ALA A 213 2.41 14.43 7.17
CA ALA A 213 3.63 15.23 7.10
C ALA A 213 4.40 15.23 8.44
N THR A 214 3.69 15.25 9.57
CA THR A 214 4.29 15.11 10.90
C THR A 214 4.95 13.75 11.06
N LEU A 215 4.26 12.67 10.68
CA LEU A 215 4.80 11.31 10.71
C LEU A 215 6.05 11.19 9.83
N GLU A 216 5.98 11.67 8.59
CA GLU A 216 7.14 11.72 7.68
C GLU A 216 8.34 12.41 8.34
N GLY A 217 8.12 13.59 8.93
CA GLY A 217 9.18 14.37 9.57
C GLY A 217 9.86 13.63 10.72
N VAL A 218 9.10 12.96 11.59
CA VAL A 218 9.63 12.16 12.71
C VAL A 218 10.44 10.97 12.19
N LEU A 219 9.92 10.25 11.18
CA LEU A 219 10.60 9.10 10.59
C LEU A 219 11.91 9.49 9.91
N LYS A 220 11.88 10.52 9.07
CA LYS A 220 13.01 10.99 8.26
C LYS A 220 14.10 11.66 9.07
N GLY A 221 13.73 12.35 10.15
CA GLY A 221 14.65 13.10 11.00
C GLY A 221 15.10 12.31 12.22
N SER A 222 14.33 12.40 13.29
CA SER A 222 14.71 11.88 14.60
C SER A 222 14.93 10.37 14.64
N LEU A 223 14.08 9.60 13.94
CA LEU A 223 14.20 8.15 13.93
C LEU A 223 15.46 7.69 13.17
N LYS A 224 15.73 8.23 11.97
CA LYS A 224 16.96 7.91 11.22
C LYS A 224 18.22 8.23 12.00
N SER A 225 18.27 9.39 12.65
CA SER A 225 19.43 9.75 13.47
C SER A 225 19.59 8.85 14.70
N CYS A 226 18.49 8.35 15.27
CA CYS A 226 18.53 7.49 16.45
C CYS A 226 19.11 6.11 16.15
N ILE A 227 18.79 5.51 15.01
CA ILE A 227 19.21 4.14 14.69
C ILE A 227 20.73 4.02 14.48
N GLU A 228 21.42 5.10 14.13
CA GLU A 228 22.89 5.12 14.00
C GLU A 228 23.58 4.77 15.33
N GLY A 229 22.94 5.03 16.48
CA GLY A 229 23.44 4.72 17.82
C GLY A 229 23.04 3.34 18.35
N ILE A 230 22.25 2.56 17.60
CA ILE A 230 21.81 1.23 18.04
C ILE A 230 22.82 0.17 17.63
N ASP A 231 23.06 -0.79 18.54
CA ASP A 231 23.96 -1.92 18.25
C ASP A 231 23.52 -2.70 17.00
N LYS A 232 24.48 -2.99 16.10
CA LYS A 232 24.21 -3.69 14.84
C LYS A 232 23.64 -5.08 15.01
N THR A 233 23.91 -5.77 16.12
CA THR A 233 23.33 -7.08 16.40
C THR A 233 21.84 -6.96 16.74
N VAL A 234 21.43 -5.89 17.45
CA VAL A 234 20.02 -5.57 17.69
C VAL A 234 19.31 -5.23 16.39
N LEU A 235 19.91 -4.40 15.54
CA LEU A 235 19.36 -4.06 14.23
C LEU A 235 19.21 -5.30 13.33
N ALA A 236 20.16 -6.25 13.37
CA ALA A 236 20.06 -7.49 12.61
C ALA A 236 18.87 -8.36 13.03
N GLU A 237 18.58 -8.43 14.34
CA GLU A 237 17.39 -9.13 14.85
C GLU A 237 16.09 -8.39 14.45
N VAL A 238 16.08 -7.06 14.41
CA VAL A 238 14.95 -6.26 13.89
C VAL A 238 14.68 -6.60 12.42
N VAL A 239 15.73 -6.60 11.58
CA VAL A 239 15.63 -6.92 10.15
C VAL A 239 15.10 -8.32 9.95
N LYS A 240 15.65 -9.31 10.67
CA LYS A 240 15.20 -10.69 10.59
C LYS A 240 13.73 -10.83 10.98
N ASN A 241 13.32 -10.24 12.11
CA ASN A 241 11.94 -10.25 12.57
C ASN A 241 11.00 -9.59 11.55
N TYR A 242 11.38 -8.43 11.01
CA TYR A 242 10.58 -7.73 9.99
C TYR A 242 10.34 -8.60 8.76
N VAL A 243 11.39 -9.20 8.23
CA VAL A 243 11.28 -10.08 7.05
C VAL A 243 10.43 -11.31 7.35
N ASP A 244 10.71 -12.02 8.44
CA ASP A 244 10.12 -13.33 8.72
C ASP A 244 8.68 -13.24 9.26
N VAL A 245 8.33 -12.14 9.98
CA VAL A 245 7.03 -11.99 10.65
C VAL A 245 6.10 -11.00 9.93
N VAL A 246 6.65 -10.03 9.20
CA VAL A 246 5.84 -9.05 8.49
C VAL A 246 5.85 -9.30 6.98
N VAL A 247 7.01 -9.24 6.32
CA VAL A 247 7.09 -9.23 4.86
C VAL A 247 6.65 -10.54 4.23
N LEU A 248 7.31 -11.65 4.56
CA LEU A 248 7.02 -12.94 3.93
C LEU A 248 5.59 -13.41 4.15
N PRO A 249 5.01 -13.33 5.38
CA PRO A 249 3.60 -13.67 5.57
C PRO A 249 2.64 -12.74 4.83
N THR A 250 2.96 -11.43 4.72
CA THR A 250 2.13 -10.47 3.97
C THR A 250 2.07 -10.83 2.49
N TYR A 251 3.20 -11.11 1.86
CA TYR A 251 3.22 -11.47 0.44
C TYR A 251 2.66 -12.88 0.18
N SER A 252 2.79 -13.80 1.14
CA SER A 252 2.09 -15.09 1.09
C SER A 252 0.57 -14.92 1.10
N ASP A 253 0.04 -14.05 1.97
CA ASP A 253 -1.38 -13.76 2.06
C ASP A 253 -1.87 -13.00 0.81
N LEU A 254 -1.06 -12.08 0.26
CA LEU A 254 -1.36 -11.39 -0.99
C LEU A 254 -1.53 -12.37 -2.15
N LYS A 255 -0.58 -13.30 -2.31
CA LYS A 255 -0.63 -14.36 -3.33
C LYS A 255 -1.88 -15.23 -3.17
N ALA A 256 -2.16 -15.69 -1.95
CA ALA A 256 -3.33 -16.53 -1.66
C ALA A 256 -4.65 -15.76 -1.88
N GLY A 257 -4.71 -14.50 -1.45
CA GLY A 257 -5.89 -13.64 -1.61
C GLY A 257 -6.22 -13.37 -3.08
N ASN A 258 -5.20 -13.09 -3.91
CA ASN A 258 -5.41 -12.88 -5.35
C ASN A 258 -5.82 -14.17 -6.06
N GLN A 259 -5.31 -15.34 -5.67
CA GLN A 259 -5.79 -16.61 -6.20
C GLN A 259 -7.28 -16.84 -5.84
N ALA A 260 -7.68 -16.57 -4.60
CA ALA A 260 -9.07 -16.69 -4.18
C ALA A 260 -10.00 -15.72 -4.92
N LEU A 261 -9.53 -14.49 -5.20
CA LEU A 261 -10.24 -13.53 -6.04
C LEU A 261 -10.43 -14.04 -7.47
N PHE A 262 -9.36 -14.58 -8.09
CA PHE A 262 -9.45 -15.17 -9.42
C PHE A 262 -10.47 -16.31 -9.48
N ASP A 263 -10.46 -17.22 -8.52
CA ASP A 263 -11.39 -18.36 -8.44
C ASP A 263 -12.84 -17.88 -8.28
N ALA A 264 -13.08 -16.84 -7.48
CA ALA A 264 -14.39 -16.23 -7.31
C ALA A 264 -14.87 -15.54 -8.61
N VAL A 265 -13.98 -14.83 -9.33
CA VAL A 265 -14.29 -14.23 -10.62
C VAL A 265 -14.64 -15.27 -11.67
N GLU A 266 -13.88 -16.39 -11.75
CA GLU A 266 -14.21 -17.50 -12.68
C GLU A 266 -15.56 -18.14 -12.34
N THR A 267 -15.87 -18.31 -11.06
CA THR A 267 -17.15 -18.83 -10.61
C THR A 267 -18.28 -17.88 -10.99
N PHE A 268 -18.13 -16.57 -10.79
CA PHE A 268 -19.13 -15.59 -11.17
C PHE A 268 -19.32 -15.53 -12.69
N ARG A 269 -18.23 -15.55 -13.46
CA ARG A 269 -18.26 -15.52 -14.93
C ARG A 269 -19.01 -16.71 -15.52
N THR A 270 -18.81 -17.90 -14.97
CA THR A 270 -19.42 -19.14 -15.48
C THR A 270 -20.82 -19.41 -14.92
N SER A 271 -21.14 -18.86 -13.76
CA SER A 271 -22.42 -19.00 -13.06
C SER A 271 -22.85 -17.67 -12.45
N PRO A 272 -23.28 -16.68 -13.26
CA PRO A 272 -23.69 -15.35 -12.77
C PRO A 272 -24.86 -15.45 -11.79
N SER A 273 -24.67 -14.90 -10.59
CA SER A 273 -25.70 -14.79 -9.55
C SER A 273 -25.30 -13.69 -8.55
N ASN A 274 -26.28 -13.15 -7.81
CA ASN A 274 -26.03 -12.21 -6.74
C ASN A 274 -25.13 -12.81 -5.63
N ALA A 275 -25.22 -14.11 -5.38
CA ALA A 275 -24.37 -14.77 -4.40
C ALA A 275 -22.91 -14.81 -4.87
N ASN A 276 -22.65 -15.17 -6.12
CA ASN A 276 -21.30 -15.22 -6.69
C ASN A 276 -20.72 -13.82 -6.90
N PHE A 277 -21.54 -12.82 -7.22
CA PHE A 277 -21.10 -11.42 -7.23
C PHE A 277 -20.63 -10.94 -5.85
N LYS A 278 -21.39 -11.24 -4.80
CA LYS A 278 -20.99 -10.94 -3.42
C LYS A 278 -19.72 -11.68 -3.00
N ALA A 279 -19.55 -12.92 -3.45
CA ALA A 279 -18.33 -13.67 -3.21
C ALA A 279 -17.10 -12.99 -3.85
N CYS A 280 -17.23 -12.49 -5.09
CA CYS A 280 -16.17 -11.69 -5.71
C CYS A 280 -15.84 -10.43 -4.90
N ALA A 281 -16.85 -9.68 -4.46
CA ALA A 281 -16.62 -8.47 -3.64
C ALA A 281 -15.92 -8.80 -2.32
N THR A 282 -16.30 -9.90 -1.66
CA THR A 282 -15.65 -10.36 -0.43
C THR A 282 -14.20 -10.78 -0.68
N ALA A 283 -13.94 -11.54 -1.74
CA ALA A 283 -12.60 -11.97 -2.11
C ALA A 283 -11.72 -10.79 -2.49
N TRP A 284 -12.27 -9.79 -3.19
CA TRP A 284 -11.57 -8.57 -3.55
C TRP A 284 -11.12 -7.78 -2.32
N LEU A 285 -12.00 -7.58 -1.34
CA LEU A 285 -11.66 -6.91 -0.08
C LEU A 285 -10.55 -7.67 0.68
N ALA A 286 -10.64 -9.01 0.71
CA ALA A 286 -9.64 -9.84 1.38
C ALA A 286 -8.27 -9.77 0.67
N ALA A 287 -8.24 -9.74 -0.67
CA ALA A 287 -7.01 -9.66 -1.44
C ALA A 287 -6.32 -8.28 -1.32
N ARG A 288 -7.07 -7.20 -1.09
CA ARG A 288 -6.51 -5.85 -0.91
C ARG A 288 -5.76 -5.68 0.39
N THR A 289 -6.27 -6.25 1.48
CA THR A 289 -5.73 -6.03 2.83
C THR A 289 -4.21 -6.27 2.95
N PRO A 290 -3.63 -7.33 2.37
CA PRO A 290 -2.17 -7.50 2.40
C PRO A 290 -1.40 -6.56 1.45
N TRP A 291 -2.07 -5.89 0.52
CA TRP A 291 -1.44 -4.94 -0.40
C TRP A 291 -1.32 -3.55 0.22
N GLU A 292 -2.35 -3.09 0.90
CA GLU A 292 -2.39 -1.79 1.57
C GLU A 292 -1.61 -1.81 2.91
#